data_2c141b684125ed04bc3e0ef0a46cb3e1
#
_entry.id   2c141b684125ed04bc3e0ef0a46cb3e1
#
_cell.length_a   1.000
_cell.length_b   1.000
_cell.length_c   1.000
_cell.angle_alpha   90.00
_cell.angle_beta   90.00
_cell.angle_gamma   90.00
#
_symmetry.space_group_name_H-M   'P 1'
#
loop_
_entity.id
_entity.type
_entity.pdbx_description
1 polymer ?
#
loop_
_entity_poly.entity_id
_entity_poly.type
_entity_poly.pdbx_seq_one_letter_code
_entity_poly.pdbx_strand_id
1 'polypeptide(L)'
;DGVLVCGARRLAAIKQLGWRTVNVWVRSGITDRLGALLAEQDDNLLHKPLTPTEQATLYRELKEIMAEEAAQRQAATQFGTDGKQSGQDGAGESPGPHGMKGDAREQAARLITGKDASQRLERIAHLQNLAEDPDQSEEVRQRARAELAAIDTGAPVSPAFQRLNAHTSVAELERIANDT
;
A
#
# COMPACT_ATOMS: atom_id res chain seq x y z
N ASP A 1 -16.72 21.01 -13.16
CA ASP A 1 -16.17 20.88 -11.81
C ASP A 1 -14.98 19.94 -11.85
N GLY A 2 -13.84 20.35 -11.28
CA GLY A 2 -12.62 19.56 -11.24
C GLY A 2 -12.50 18.84 -9.88
N VAL A 3 -11.93 17.62 -9.89
CA VAL A 3 -11.57 16.89 -8.69
C VAL A 3 -10.08 17.13 -8.39
N LEU A 4 -9.75 17.43 -7.13
CA LEU A 4 -8.36 17.58 -6.72
C LEU A 4 -7.70 16.20 -6.64
N VAL A 5 -6.65 15.99 -7.44
CA VAL A 5 -5.88 14.74 -7.43
C VAL A 5 -4.68 14.85 -6.49
N CYS A 6 -3.95 15.96 -6.52
CA CYS A 6 -2.79 16.22 -5.65
C CYS A 6 -2.75 17.67 -5.17
N GLY A 7 -1.94 17.95 -4.14
CA GLY A 7 -1.74 19.31 -3.61
C GLY A 7 -2.77 19.76 -2.56
N ALA A 8 -3.39 18.85 -1.82
CA ALA A 8 -4.37 19.16 -0.76
C ALA A 8 -3.83 20.18 0.28
N ARG A 9 -2.58 20.04 0.70
CA ARG A 9 -1.94 20.98 1.64
C ARG A 9 -1.77 22.38 1.06
N ARG A 10 -1.40 22.48 -0.23
CA ARG A 10 -1.31 23.78 -0.95
C ARG A 10 -2.68 24.42 -1.06
N LEU A 11 -3.71 23.64 -1.41
CA LEU A 11 -5.08 24.16 -1.49
C LEU A 11 -5.59 24.66 -0.13
N ALA A 12 -5.28 23.94 0.96
CA ALA A 12 -5.64 24.37 2.32
C ALA A 12 -4.97 25.71 2.68
N ALA A 13 -3.67 25.86 2.40
CA ALA A 13 -2.95 27.10 2.63
C ALA A 13 -3.50 28.27 1.79
N ILE A 14 -3.83 28.05 0.52
CA ILE A 14 -4.44 29.04 -0.38
C ILE A 14 -5.80 29.50 0.18
N LYS A 15 -6.61 28.58 0.66
CA LYS A 15 -7.90 28.91 1.30
C LYS A 15 -7.71 29.76 2.55
N GLN A 16 -6.71 29.45 3.39
CA GLN A 16 -6.40 30.23 4.60
C GLN A 16 -5.91 31.66 4.24
N LEU A 17 -5.18 31.81 3.15
CA LEU A 17 -4.70 33.10 2.66
C LEU A 17 -5.80 33.91 1.95
N GLY A 18 -6.98 33.36 1.75
CA GLY A 18 -8.12 34.05 1.12
C GLY A 18 -7.94 34.30 -0.37
N TRP A 19 -7.06 33.58 -1.06
CA TRP A 19 -6.87 33.74 -2.50
C TRP A 19 -8.11 33.27 -3.27
N ARG A 20 -8.53 34.08 -4.22
CA ARG A 20 -9.74 33.80 -5.03
C ARG A 20 -9.44 32.97 -6.27
N THR A 21 -8.21 33.00 -6.75
CA THR A 21 -7.77 32.31 -7.95
C THR A 21 -6.41 31.66 -7.72
N VAL A 22 -6.19 30.53 -8.36
CA VAL A 22 -4.92 29.81 -8.34
C VAL A 22 -4.69 29.14 -9.67
N ASN A 23 -3.44 29.14 -10.12
CA ASN A 23 -3.04 28.40 -11.31
C ASN A 23 -3.00 26.90 -10.98
N VAL A 24 -3.71 26.10 -11.77
CA VAL A 24 -3.76 24.65 -11.63
C VAL A 24 -3.38 23.98 -12.94
N TRP A 25 -2.77 22.82 -12.83
CA TRP A 25 -2.58 21.96 -13.99
C TRP A 25 -3.74 20.98 -14.07
N VAL A 26 -4.49 21.04 -15.17
CA VAL A 26 -5.60 20.13 -15.43
C VAL A 26 -5.07 18.93 -16.20
N ARG A 27 -5.21 17.74 -15.62
CA ARG A 27 -4.92 16.46 -16.32
C ARG A 27 -6.27 15.81 -16.69
N SER A 28 -6.40 15.43 -17.95
CA SER A 28 -7.50 14.60 -18.43
C SER A 28 -7.10 13.12 -18.37
N GLY A 29 -8.08 12.23 -18.23
CA GLY A 29 -7.85 10.78 -18.27
C GLY A 29 -7.59 10.11 -16.91
N ILE A 30 -7.66 10.85 -15.80
CA ILE A 30 -7.67 10.26 -14.46
C ILE A 30 -9.13 10.08 -14.07
N THR A 31 -9.64 8.86 -14.27
CA THR A 31 -11.07 8.53 -14.09
C THR A 31 -11.33 7.56 -12.94
N ASP A 32 -10.29 6.93 -12.44
CA ASP A 32 -10.35 5.92 -11.38
C ASP A 32 -9.41 6.23 -10.20
N ARG A 33 -9.62 5.48 -9.11
CA ARG A 33 -8.85 5.62 -7.87
C ARG A 33 -7.37 5.29 -8.07
N LEU A 34 -7.08 4.28 -8.89
CA LEU A 34 -5.71 3.87 -9.19
C LEU A 34 -4.94 4.98 -9.93
N GLY A 35 -5.54 5.55 -10.98
CA GLY A 35 -4.95 6.65 -11.74
C GLY A 35 -4.71 7.90 -10.87
N ALA A 36 -5.63 8.22 -9.96
CA ALA A 36 -5.46 9.33 -9.01
C ALA A 36 -4.28 9.09 -8.06
N LEU A 37 -4.17 7.89 -7.50
CA LEU A 37 -3.09 7.52 -6.58
C LEU A 37 -1.72 7.51 -7.27
N LEU A 38 -1.64 7.00 -8.49
CA LEU A 38 -0.41 7.04 -9.29
C LEU A 38 0.01 8.47 -9.65
N ALA A 39 -0.94 9.33 -9.98
CA ALA A 39 -0.65 10.73 -10.27
C ALA A 39 -0.16 11.51 -9.03
N GLU A 40 -0.68 11.19 -7.85
CA GLU A 40 -0.19 11.72 -6.57
C GLU A 40 1.23 11.22 -6.27
N GLN A 41 1.49 9.94 -6.55
CA GLN A 41 2.82 9.35 -6.39
C GLN A 41 3.86 10.00 -7.31
N ASP A 42 3.52 10.28 -8.56
CA ASP A 42 4.39 10.99 -9.50
C ASP A 42 4.76 12.39 -8.98
N ASP A 43 3.78 13.13 -8.43
CA ASP A 43 4.03 14.46 -7.83
C ASP A 43 4.96 14.35 -6.60
N ASN A 44 4.76 13.35 -5.75
CA ASN A 44 5.59 13.11 -4.56
C ASN A 44 7.04 12.77 -4.93
N LEU A 45 7.26 11.91 -5.93
CA LEU A 45 8.61 11.53 -6.39
C LEU A 45 9.42 12.72 -6.89
N LEU A 46 8.76 13.75 -7.45
CA LEU A 46 9.42 14.97 -7.94
C LEU A 46 9.81 15.92 -6.79
N HIS A 47 9.19 15.81 -5.61
CA HIS A 47 9.34 16.77 -4.52
C HIS A 47 10.08 16.22 -3.31
N LYS A 48 9.72 15.04 -2.85
CA LYS A 48 10.34 14.36 -1.70
C LYS A 48 10.20 12.85 -1.85
N PRO A 49 11.28 12.09 -1.84
CA PRO A 49 11.18 10.64 -1.84
C PRO A 49 10.43 10.17 -0.59
N LEU A 50 9.55 9.17 -0.76
CA LEU A 50 8.80 8.56 0.32
C LEU A 50 9.73 7.82 1.28
N THR A 51 9.46 7.94 2.57
CA THR A 51 10.10 7.10 3.59
C THR A 51 9.69 5.63 3.41
N PRO A 52 10.45 4.66 3.95
CA PRO A 52 10.06 3.25 3.91
C PRO A 52 8.67 2.97 4.47
N THR A 53 8.25 3.67 5.53
CA THR A 53 6.92 3.53 6.12
C THR A 53 5.83 4.12 5.23
N GLU A 54 6.05 5.29 4.62
CA GLU A 54 5.15 5.88 3.62
C GLU A 54 5.00 4.98 2.39
N GLN A 55 6.11 4.36 1.91
CA GLN A 55 6.09 3.37 0.82
C GLN A 55 5.22 2.15 1.17
N ALA A 56 5.30 1.64 2.40
CA ALA A 56 4.52 0.50 2.83
C ALA A 56 3.02 0.83 2.96
N THR A 57 2.67 2.04 3.40
CA THR A 57 1.28 2.51 3.43
C THR A 57 0.69 2.58 2.02
N LEU A 58 1.40 3.20 1.09
CA LEU A 58 0.99 3.28 -0.32
C LEU A 58 0.90 1.89 -0.96
N TYR A 59 1.81 0.97 -0.61
CA TYR A 59 1.78 -0.41 -1.07
C TYR A 59 0.50 -1.14 -0.65
N ARG A 60 0.05 -0.97 0.60
CA ARG A 60 -1.20 -1.57 1.07
C ARG A 60 -2.40 -1.06 0.26
N GLU A 61 -2.49 0.25 0.05
CA GLU A 61 -3.55 0.86 -0.75
C GLU A 61 -3.56 0.36 -2.20
N LEU A 62 -2.41 0.36 -2.86
CA LEU A 62 -2.30 -0.13 -4.24
C LEU A 62 -2.66 -1.61 -4.36
N LYS A 63 -2.18 -2.44 -3.43
CA LYS A 63 -2.49 -3.87 -3.42
C LYS A 63 -3.98 -4.13 -3.26
N GLU A 64 -4.66 -3.38 -2.39
CA GLU A 64 -6.11 -3.47 -2.17
C GLU A 64 -6.89 -3.08 -3.43
N ILE A 65 -6.58 -1.92 -4.02
CA ILE A 65 -7.23 -1.44 -5.25
C ILE A 65 -7.05 -2.46 -6.41
N MET A 66 -5.83 -2.95 -6.59
CA MET A 66 -5.53 -3.93 -7.64
C MET A 66 -6.25 -5.27 -7.42
N ALA A 67 -6.39 -5.69 -6.16
CA ALA A 67 -7.13 -6.90 -5.83
C ALA A 67 -8.63 -6.73 -6.10
N GLU A 68 -9.22 -5.59 -5.74
CA GLU A 68 -10.61 -5.25 -6.03
C GLU A 68 -10.89 -5.23 -7.54
N GLU A 69 -10.02 -4.57 -8.32
CA GLU A 69 -10.14 -4.52 -9.77
C GLU A 69 -9.98 -5.91 -10.43
N ALA A 70 -9.09 -6.75 -9.90
CA ALA A 70 -8.93 -8.12 -10.37
C ALA A 70 -10.19 -8.94 -10.08
N ALA A 71 -10.78 -8.82 -8.90
CA ALA A 71 -12.01 -9.49 -8.53
C ALA A 71 -13.20 -9.04 -9.40
N GLN A 72 -13.33 -7.73 -9.67
CA GLN A 72 -14.36 -7.19 -10.56
C GLN A 72 -14.23 -7.73 -11.99
N ARG A 73 -13.01 -7.80 -12.53
CA ARG A 73 -12.74 -8.36 -13.85
C ARG A 73 -13.08 -9.85 -13.91
N GLN A 74 -12.74 -10.62 -12.89
CA GLN A 74 -13.10 -12.04 -12.80
C GLN A 74 -14.61 -12.21 -12.74
N ALA A 75 -15.33 -11.43 -11.95
CA ALA A 75 -16.78 -11.47 -11.88
C ALA A 75 -17.43 -11.13 -13.24
N ALA A 76 -16.93 -10.12 -13.94
CA ALA A 76 -17.43 -9.73 -15.26
C ALA A 76 -17.21 -10.83 -16.33
N THR A 77 -16.12 -11.58 -16.24
CA THR A 77 -15.82 -12.68 -17.18
C THR A 77 -16.59 -13.96 -16.88
N GLN A 78 -16.97 -14.22 -15.62
CA GLN A 78 -17.78 -15.39 -15.25
C GLN A 78 -19.22 -15.33 -15.80
N PHE A 79 -19.78 -14.15 -16.01
CA PHE A 79 -21.13 -13.98 -16.56
C PHE A 79 -21.19 -14.00 -18.09
N GLY A 80 -20.04 -14.07 -18.79
CA GLY A 80 -19.94 -14.03 -20.25
C GLY A 80 -19.73 -15.37 -20.96
N THR A 81 -19.77 -16.51 -20.28
CA THR A 81 -19.44 -17.79 -20.89
C THR A 81 -20.64 -18.75 -20.92
N ASP A 82 -21.61 -18.48 -21.82
CA ASP A 82 -22.37 -19.57 -22.42
C ASP A 82 -21.42 -20.29 -23.37
N GLY A 83 -20.92 -21.45 -22.96
CA GLY A 83 -20.46 -22.55 -23.78
C GLY A 83 -19.27 -22.33 -24.70
N LYS A 84 -18.03 -22.34 -24.14
CA LYS A 84 -16.93 -23.08 -24.78
C LYS A 84 -15.89 -23.47 -23.71
N GLN A 85 -15.91 -24.75 -23.35
CA GLN A 85 -14.73 -25.42 -22.80
C GLN A 85 -13.62 -25.37 -23.84
N SER A 86 -12.53 -24.72 -23.52
CA SER A 86 -11.28 -25.00 -24.20
C SER A 86 -10.15 -24.99 -23.17
N GLY A 87 -9.60 -26.21 -22.96
CA GLY A 87 -8.20 -26.50 -22.79
C GLY A 87 -7.54 -25.89 -21.55
N GLN A 88 -7.42 -26.72 -20.53
CA GLN A 88 -6.29 -26.89 -19.67
C GLN A 88 -5.01 -26.34 -20.29
N ASP A 89 -4.48 -25.23 -19.70
CA ASP A 89 -3.06 -25.01 -19.49
C ASP A 89 -2.83 -23.59 -18.95
N GLY A 90 -2.26 -23.54 -17.75
CA GLY A 90 -1.64 -22.34 -17.19
C GLY A 90 -2.60 -21.42 -16.44
N ALA A 91 -2.30 -21.21 -15.18
CA ALA A 91 -2.77 -20.06 -14.43
C ALA A 91 -2.46 -18.79 -15.24
N GLY A 92 -3.43 -18.36 -16.03
CA GLY A 92 -3.31 -17.19 -16.90
C GLY A 92 -3.12 -15.95 -16.04
N GLU A 93 -1.91 -15.46 -15.99
CA GLU A 93 -1.62 -14.12 -15.53
C GLU A 93 -2.42 -13.13 -16.38
N SER A 94 -3.60 -12.73 -15.90
CA SER A 94 -4.30 -11.60 -16.51
C SER A 94 -3.40 -10.39 -16.40
N PRO A 95 -3.12 -9.69 -17.51
CA PRO A 95 -2.35 -8.44 -17.43
C PRO A 95 -3.09 -7.47 -16.50
N GLY A 96 -2.40 -6.96 -15.51
CA GLY A 96 -2.91 -5.93 -14.61
C GLY A 96 -3.29 -4.65 -15.36
N PRO A 97 -3.92 -3.65 -14.69
CA PRO A 97 -4.44 -2.41 -15.30
C PRO A 97 -3.39 -1.63 -16.03
N HIS A 98 -2.27 -1.88 -16.30
CA HIS A 98 -1.24 -1.22 -17.14
C HIS A 98 -0.38 -2.25 -17.91
N GLY A 99 -0.92 -3.47 -18.22
CA GLY A 99 -0.18 -4.49 -18.96
C GLY A 99 0.96 -5.13 -18.17
N MET A 100 1.03 -4.93 -16.86
CA MET A 100 2.03 -5.53 -16.01
C MET A 100 1.70 -7.01 -15.75
N LYS A 101 2.70 -7.88 -15.89
CA LYS A 101 2.62 -9.30 -15.53
C LYS A 101 3.02 -9.48 -14.06
N GLY A 102 2.36 -10.41 -13.36
CA GLY A 102 2.67 -10.80 -11.99
C GLY A 102 1.51 -10.63 -11.01
N ASP A 103 1.69 -11.10 -9.80
CA ASP A 103 0.75 -10.94 -8.68
C ASP A 103 0.58 -9.44 -8.33
N ALA A 104 -0.60 -9.05 -7.85
CA ALA A 104 -0.91 -7.68 -7.42
C ALA A 104 0.13 -7.13 -6.43
N ARG A 105 0.71 -7.98 -5.58
CA ARG A 105 1.79 -7.63 -4.66
C ARG A 105 3.07 -7.17 -5.36
N GLU A 106 3.51 -7.94 -6.36
CA GLU A 106 4.72 -7.61 -7.13
C GLU A 106 4.49 -6.36 -7.98
N GLN A 107 3.30 -6.23 -8.58
CA GLN A 107 2.94 -5.07 -9.37
C GLN A 107 2.94 -3.79 -8.52
N ALA A 108 2.28 -3.81 -7.36
CA ALA A 108 2.26 -2.69 -6.43
C ALA A 108 3.67 -2.31 -5.95
N ALA A 109 4.51 -3.31 -5.61
CA ALA A 109 5.87 -3.06 -5.17
C ALA A 109 6.74 -2.42 -6.26
N ARG A 110 6.61 -2.89 -7.50
CA ARG A 110 7.35 -2.34 -8.66
C ARG A 110 6.93 -0.91 -8.99
N LEU A 111 5.65 -0.59 -8.89
CA LEU A 111 5.16 0.78 -9.10
C LEU A 111 5.76 1.78 -8.11
N ILE A 112 5.95 1.38 -6.86
CA ILE A 112 6.46 2.27 -5.80
C ILE A 112 7.98 2.36 -5.80
N THR A 113 8.67 1.22 -5.99
CA THR A 113 10.13 1.12 -5.77
C THR A 113 10.93 0.90 -7.04
N GLY A 114 10.27 0.72 -8.18
CA GLY A 114 10.91 0.36 -9.46
C GLY A 114 11.40 -1.10 -9.55
N LYS A 115 11.27 -1.88 -8.48
CA LYS A 115 11.71 -3.28 -8.39
C LYS A 115 10.78 -4.11 -7.52
N ASP A 116 10.92 -5.43 -7.56
CA ASP A 116 10.21 -6.30 -6.62
C ASP A 116 10.79 -6.15 -5.21
N ALA A 117 10.06 -5.44 -4.38
CA ALA A 117 10.34 -5.24 -2.96
C ALA A 117 9.17 -5.68 -2.08
N SER A 118 8.25 -6.50 -2.60
CA SER A 118 7.00 -6.90 -1.95
C SER A 118 7.21 -7.46 -0.55
N GLN A 119 8.16 -8.37 -0.37
CA GLN A 119 8.50 -8.91 0.95
C GLN A 119 8.93 -7.85 1.97
N ARG A 120 9.74 -6.88 1.52
CA ARG A 120 10.21 -5.79 2.39
C ARG A 120 9.03 -4.92 2.81
N LEU A 121 8.18 -4.54 1.87
CA LEU A 121 7.02 -3.70 2.11
C LEU A 121 5.98 -4.40 2.98
N GLU A 122 5.75 -5.71 2.80
CA GLU A 122 4.86 -6.49 3.66
C GLU A 122 5.36 -6.60 5.10
N ARG A 123 6.66 -6.73 5.33
CA ARG A 123 7.22 -6.71 6.68
C ARG A 123 7.01 -5.36 7.36
N ILE A 124 7.21 -4.25 6.66
CA ILE A 124 6.94 -2.92 7.21
C ILE A 124 5.44 -2.74 7.49
N ALA A 125 4.58 -3.15 6.57
CA ALA A 125 3.13 -3.10 6.74
C ALA A 125 2.66 -3.93 7.97
N HIS A 126 3.27 -5.10 8.19
CA HIS A 126 3.01 -5.89 9.39
C HIS A 126 3.41 -5.15 10.68
N LEU A 127 4.58 -4.50 10.70
CA LEU A 127 5.00 -3.67 11.83
C LEU A 127 4.04 -2.50 12.08
N GLN A 128 3.52 -1.87 11.02
CA GLN A 128 2.50 -0.83 11.12
C GLN A 128 1.20 -1.36 11.73
N ASN A 129 0.73 -2.52 11.28
CA ASN A 129 -0.45 -3.14 11.85
C ASN A 129 -0.28 -3.41 13.35
N LEU A 130 0.87 -3.96 13.78
CA LEU A 130 1.14 -4.19 15.21
C LEU A 130 1.21 -2.89 16.02
N ALA A 131 1.69 -1.78 15.41
CA ALA A 131 1.75 -0.47 16.06
C ALA A 131 0.38 0.18 16.26
N GLU A 132 -0.60 -0.17 15.42
CA GLU A 132 -1.94 0.40 15.38
C GLU A 132 -3.00 -0.51 16.02
N ASP A 133 -2.70 -1.81 16.18
CA ASP A 133 -3.65 -2.82 16.68
C ASP A 133 -4.00 -2.57 18.17
N PRO A 134 -5.27 -2.27 18.48
CA PRO A 134 -5.70 -2.04 19.86
C PRO A 134 -5.64 -3.31 20.75
N ASP A 135 -5.68 -4.50 20.14
CA ASP A 135 -5.63 -5.78 20.84
C ASP A 135 -4.21 -6.15 21.30
N GLN A 136 -3.19 -5.45 20.79
CA GLN A 136 -1.81 -5.61 21.23
C GLN A 136 -1.53 -4.82 22.51
N SER A 137 -0.61 -5.34 23.33
CA SER A 137 -0.13 -4.62 24.50
C SER A 137 0.52 -3.28 24.12
N GLU A 138 0.43 -2.29 25.01
CA GLU A 138 1.07 -0.99 24.74
C GLU A 138 2.59 -1.12 24.53
N GLU A 139 3.22 -2.08 25.21
CA GLU A 139 4.65 -2.37 25.03
C GLU A 139 4.97 -2.82 23.60
N VAL A 140 4.18 -3.75 23.04
CA VAL A 140 4.33 -4.22 21.66
C VAL A 140 4.12 -3.06 20.67
N ARG A 141 3.08 -2.24 20.88
CA ARG A 141 2.78 -1.08 20.03
C ARG A 141 3.92 -0.04 20.06
N GLN A 142 4.43 0.29 21.23
CA GLN A 142 5.55 1.23 21.36
C GLN A 142 6.81 0.70 20.70
N ARG A 143 7.11 -0.58 20.88
CA ARG A 143 8.26 -1.23 20.26
C ARG A 143 8.14 -1.25 18.74
N ALA A 144 6.95 -1.55 18.20
CA ALA A 144 6.67 -1.48 16.77
C ALA A 144 6.89 -0.08 16.21
N ARG A 145 6.41 0.97 16.90
CA ARG A 145 6.64 2.38 16.51
C ARG A 145 8.13 2.74 16.53
N ALA A 146 8.88 2.28 17.52
CA ALA A 146 10.32 2.53 17.59
C ALA A 146 11.09 1.86 16.44
N GLU A 147 10.74 0.60 16.10
CA GLU A 147 11.35 -0.09 14.95
C GLU A 147 11.00 0.58 13.61
N LEU A 148 9.75 1.05 13.43
CA LEU A 148 9.35 1.80 12.25
C LEU A 148 10.13 3.11 12.11
N ALA A 149 10.28 3.87 13.18
CA ALA A 149 11.08 5.10 13.19
C ALA A 149 12.56 4.82 12.86
N ALA A 150 13.13 3.73 13.37
CA ALA A 150 14.48 3.31 13.03
C ALA A 150 14.62 2.92 11.55
N ILE A 151 13.63 2.22 10.98
CA ILE A 151 13.58 1.86 9.56
C ILE A 151 13.57 3.11 8.67
N ASP A 152 12.82 4.14 9.03
CA ASP A 152 12.77 5.41 8.30
C ASP A 152 14.09 6.18 8.33
N THR A 153 14.91 5.94 9.36
CA THR A 153 16.29 6.48 9.45
C THR A 153 17.36 5.57 8.85
N GLY A 154 16.96 4.43 8.24
CA GLY A 154 17.86 3.56 7.49
C GLY A 154 18.18 2.21 8.15
N ALA A 155 17.54 1.85 9.26
CA ALA A 155 17.73 0.54 9.87
C ALA A 155 17.22 -0.60 8.95
N PRO A 156 17.85 -1.79 8.99
CA PRO A 156 17.44 -2.90 8.15
C PRO A 156 16.11 -3.51 8.63
N VAL A 157 15.17 -3.72 7.69
CA VAL A 157 13.80 -4.20 7.97
C VAL A 157 13.77 -5.64 8.53
N SER A 158 14.59 -6.54 7.98
CA SER A 158 14.53 -7.96 8.37
C SER A 158 14.86 -8.20 9.86
N PRO A 159 15.93 -7.63 10.43
CA PRO A 159 16.20 -7.75 11.86
C PRO A 159 15.13 -7.08 12.74
N ALA A 160 14.61 -5.93 12.35
CA ALA A 160 13.53 -5.25 13.07
C ALA A 160 12.27 -6.14 13.15
N PHE A 161 11.86 -6.69 12.03
CA PHE A 161 10.74 -7.65 11.93
C PHE A 161 10.96 -8.88 12.80
N GLN A 162 12.17 -9.49 12.77
CA GLN A 162 12.49 -10.68 13.57
C GLN A 162 12.45 -10.38 15.08
N ARG A 163 13.02 -9.25 15.52
CA ARG A 163 12.99 -8.86 16.94
C ARG A 163 11.57 -8.70 17.46
N LEU A 164 10.71 -8.04 16.69
CA LEU A 164 9.33 -7.83 17.13
C LEU A 164 8.52 -9.12 17.14
N ASN A 165 8.65 -9.96 16.10
CA ASN A 165 7.96 -11.27 16.08
C ASN A 165 8.40 -12.19 17.24
N ALA A 166 9.68 -12.22 17.58
CA ALA A 166 10.14 -12.97 18.74
C ALA A 166 9.50 -12.46 20.02
N HIS A 167 9.40 -11.15 20.19
CA HIS A 167 8.78 -10.54 21.37
C HIS A 167 7.28 -10.83 21.46
N THR A 168 6.54 -10.73 20.37
CA THR A 168 5.09 -11.03 20.34
C THR A 168 4.83 -12.51 20.62
N SER A 169 5.67 -13.42 20.09
CA SER A 169 5.55 -14.86 20.37
C SER A 169 5.78 -15.20 21.84
N VAL A 170 6.75 -14.57 22.51
CA VAL A 170 7.00 -14.76 23.93
C VAL A 170 5.82 -14.25 24.77
N ALA A 171 5.34 -13.03 24.48
CA ALA A 171 4.20 -12.44 25.17
C ALA A 171 2.92 -13.31 25.04
N GLU A 172 2.68 -13.89 23.87
CA GLU A 172 1.54 -14.81 23.68
C GLU A 172 1.69 -16.11 24.45
N LEU A 173 2.91 -16.69 24.50
CA LEU A 173 3.18 -17.89 25.31
C LEU A 173 2.99 -17.62 26.80
N GLU A 174 3.44 -16.47 27.30
CA GLU A 174 3.23 -16.06 28.70
C GLU A 174 1.74 -15.85 29.01
N ARG A 175 0.96 -15.30 28.09
CA ARG A 175 -0.49 -15.14 28.23
C ARG A 175 -1.17 -16.50 28.37
N ILE A 176 -0.86 -17.46 27.50
CA ILE A 176 -1.42 -18.82 27.54
C ILE A 176 -1.03 -19.53 28.83
N ALA A 177 0.21 -19.36 29.28
CA ALA A 177 0.68 -19.99 30.53
C ALA A 177 -0.02 -19.44 31.77
N ASN A 178 -0.44 -18.17 31.75
CA ASN A 178 -1.13 -17.53 32.89
C ASN A 178 -2.65 -17.76 32.87
N ASP A 179 -3.22 -18.19 31.75
CA ASP A 179 -4.66 -18.50 31.60
C ASP A 179 -4.97 -20.00 31.98
N THR A 180 -3.97 -20.79 32.37
CA THR A 180 -4.09 -22.22 32.78
C THR A 180 -3.98 -22.40 34.28
#